data_bc27d48915207630e05b851810d64449
#
_entry.id   bc27d48915207630e05b851810d64449
#
_cell.length_a   1.000
_cell.length_b   1.000
_cell.length_c   1.000
_cell.angle_alpha   90.00
_cell.angle_beta   90.00
_cell.angle_gamma   90.00
#
_symmetry.space_group_name_H-M   'P 1'
#
loop_
_entity.id
_entity.type
_entity.pdbx_description
1 polymer ?
#
loop_
_entity_poly.entity_id
_entity_poly.type
_entity_poly.pdbx_seq_one_letter_code
_entity_poly.pdbx_strand_id
1 'polypeptide(L)'
;MGATALFQNSLGTAWGSVGYSFHNDPYSYVYDDGSHKYRHSGHILFTYSGLYPVFEFSADFNDRAAVQYQRRKAVSGSYHAESVTGTLLNTPSLKGSVKVYVPLSFSSGGWSRGLVPQLRYTICNDLYDKSLTTVSFDGNFSGTKIPHVVGYESGDNVYMQTVHASIRGYSVRNVPSSGTYPRYGIGAEAGYSARIRLSDMFSSSVYFYGYGYLPGFTLTQGLKLTAKYQHQFEAGVKRENSISMVPRGFSGSDAEYFIRNISRNHLKLTADYAIPVWVGDISWLSPVAYIKNFEITPHFDWMMFSSGKSIADNGLFSAGASIVAKLANLLWVPFDCSIGISADWNGGPTFNKMKKSGCHIDNHYIGLVFNIDL
;
A
#
# COMPACT_ATOMS: atom_id res chain seq x y z
N MET A 1 15.09 15.05 4.02
CA MET A 1 15.24 15.32 5.46
C MET A 1 13.90 15.78 6.00
N GLY A 2 13.55 15.42 7.25
CA GLY A 2 12.27 15.81 7.82
C GLY A 2 12.29 15.76 9.34
N ALA A 3 11.27 16.35 9.95
CA ALA A 3 11.03 16.31 11.37
C ALA A 3 9.55 16.11 11.64
N THR A 4 9.21 15.32 12.64
CA THR A 4 7.83 15.11 13.08
C THR A 4 7.73 15.37 14.57
N ALA A 5 6.82 16.23 14.95
CA ALA A 5 6.42 16.45 16.33
C ALA A 5 5.18 15.64 16.65
N LEU A 6 5.20 14.94 17.77
CA LEU A 6 4.05 14.19 18.30
C LEU A 6 3.49 14.96 19.49
N PHE A 7 2.18 14.96 19.63
CA PHE A 7 1.50 15.55 20.77
C PHE A 7 0.35 14.67 21.25
N GLN A 8 0.12 14.68 22.53
CA GLN A 8 -0.97 13.95 23.17
C GLN A 8 -1.45 14.72 24.37
N ASN A 9 -2.77 14.73 24.60
CA ASN A 9 -3.28 15.30 25.84
C ASN A 9 -3.06 14.36 27.04
N SER A 10 -3.12 14.87 28.23
CA SER A 10 -2.89 14.11 29.47
C SER A 10 -3.89 12.95 29.66
N LEU A 11 -5.07 13.02 29.09
CA LEU A 11 -6.09 11.99 29.17
C LEU A 11 -5.95 10.90 28.10
N GLY A 12 -5.03 11.05 27.13
CA GLY A 12 -4.86 10.12 26.02
C GLY A 12 -6.03 10.08 25.01
N THR A 13 -6.99 11.00 25.14
CA THR A 13 -8.18 11.05 24.28
C THR A 13 -7.98 11.87 23.00
N ALA A 14 -6.93 12.67 22.95
CA ALA A 14 -6.54 13.44 21.77
C ALA A 14 -5.05 13.29 21.54
N TRP A 15 -4.66 12.88 20.36
CA TRP A 15 -3.27 12.78 19.97
C TRP A 15 -3.10 13.13 18.49
N GLY A 16 -1.92 13.49 18.12
CA GLY A 16 -1.64 13.82 16.74
C GLY A 16 -0.17 14.01 16.44
N SER A 17 0.11 14.27 15.18
CA SER A 17 1.44 14.57 14.69
C SER A 17 1.41 15.73 13.70
N VAL A 18 2.47 16.51 13.70
CA VAL A 18 2.77 17.52 12.68
C VAL A 18 4.14 17.20 12.12
N GLY A 19 4.19 16.89 10.84
CA GLY A 19 5.41 16.55 10.14
C GLY A 19 5.77 17.59 9.10
N TYR A 20 7.05 17.82 8.95
CA TYR A 20 7.62 18.59 7.85
C TYR A 20 8.70 17.75 7.19
N SER A 21 8.72 17.72 5.86
CA SER A 21 9.79 17.07 5.12
C SER A 21 10.30 17.95 3.98
N PHE A 22 11.59 17.80 3.73
CA PHE A 22 12.29 18.41 2.62
C PHE A 22 13.00 17.30 1.85
N HIS A 23 12.64 17.13 0.59
CA HIS A 23 13.18 16.08 -0.25
C HIS A 23 13.37 16.56 -1.68
N ASN A 24 14.18 15.83 -2.42
CA ASN A 24 14.33 16.03 -3.85
C ASN A 24 13.01 15.64 -4.52
N ASP A 25 12.53 16.47 -5.44
CA ASP A 25 11.29 16.16 -6.14
C ASP A 25 11.49 14.91 -7.01
N PRO A 26 10.76 13.83 -6.73
CA PRO A 26 10.86 12.61 -7.53
C PRO A 26 10.35 12.79 -8.97
N TYR A 27 9.69 13.90 -9.25
CA TYR A 27 9.18 14.25 -10.58
C TYR A 27 10.07 15.27 -11.31
N SER A 28 11.29 15.52 -10.83
CA SER A 28 12.20 16.48 -11.44
C SER A 28 12.46 16.23 -12.92
N TYR A 29 12.35 14.98 -13.37
CA TYR A 29 12.50 14.62 -14.79
C TYR A 29 11.35 15.08 -15.70
N VAL A 30 10.22 15.51 -15.13
CA VAL A 30 9.06 16.05 -15.88
C VAL A 30 9.23 17.54 -16.14
N TYR A 31 10.17 18.20 -15.48
CA TYR A 31 10.47 19.60 -15.73
C TYR A 31 11.32 19.74 -16.98
N ASP A 32 10.85 20.50 -17.97
CA ASP A 32 11.53 20.70 -19.26
C ASP A 32 12.89 21.42 -19.13
N ASP A 33 13.10 22.12 -18.02
CA ASP A 33 14.31 22.89 -17.76
C ASP A 33 15.48 22.06 -17.17
N GLY A 34 15.28 20.77 -16.96
CA GLY A 34 16.28 19.88 -16.36
C GLY A 34 16.64 20.21 -14.91
N SER A 35 15.91 21.14 -14.27
CA SER A 35 16.20 21.56 -12.91
C SER A 35 15.77 20.52 -11.90
N HIS A 36 16.66 20.21 -10.96
CA HIS A 36 16.31 19.45 -9.75
C HIS A 36 15.60 20.39 -8.79
N LYS A 37 14.31 20.20 -8.62
CA LYS A 37 13.53 20.97 -7.66
C LYS A 37 13.44 20.27 -6.33
N TYR A 38 13.69 21.00 -5.27
CA TYR A 38 13.45 20.55 -3.91
C TYR A 38 12.03 20.89 -3.51
N ARG A 39 11.44 19.98 -2.75
CA ARG A 39 10.06 20.11 -2.32
C ARG A 39 9.98 20.14 -0.80
N HIS A 40 9.20 21.11 -0.32
CA HIS A 40 8.83 21.22 1.09
C HIS A 40 7.42 20.68 1.25
N SER A 41 7.23 19.69 2.11
CA SER A 41 5.91 19.13 2.37
C SER A 41 5.57 19.16 3.86
N GLY A 42 4.29 19.28 4.14
CA GLY A 42 3.74 19.29 5.49
C GLY A 42 2.67 18.21 5.65
N HIS A 43 2.66 17.55 6.81
CA HIS A 43 1.69 16.51 7.15
C HIS A 43 1.12 16.79 8.53
N ILE A 44 -0.19 16.68 8.65
CA ILE A 44 -0.91 16.80 9.91
C ILE A 44 -1.80 15.58 10.08
N LEU A 45 -1.73 14.94 11.23
CA LEU A 45 -2.64 13.90 11.65
C LEU A 45 -3.17 14.25 13.04
N PHE A 46 -4.47 14.16 13.23
CA PHE A 46 -5.12 14.39 14.52
C PHE A 46 -6.19 13.34 14.76
N THR A 47 -6.14 12.67 15.90
CA THR A 47 -7.12 11.67 16.33
C THR A 47 -7.77 12.11 17.62
N TYR A 48 -9.10 12.03 17.67
CA TYR A 48 -9.89 12.30 18.85
C TYR A 48 -10.75 11.11 19.22
N SER A 49 -10.48 10.53 20.37
CA SER A 49 -11.18 9.37 20.95
C SER A 49 -11.94 9.69 22.24
N GLY A 50 -12.09 10.97 22.58
CA GLY A 50 -12.85 11.42 23.75
C GLY A 50 -14.38 11.25 23.60
N LEU A 51 -14.82 11.01 22.39
CA LEU A 51 -16.20 10.62 22.06
C LEU A 51 -16.20 9.23 21.44
N TYR A 52 -17.36 8.61 21.45
CA TYR A 52 -17.61 7.38 20.74
C TYR A 52 -18.64 7.66 19.66
N PRO A 53 -18.28 7.69 18.38
CA PRO A 53 -17.12 7.13 17.65
C PRO A 53 -15.82 7.94 17.75
N VAL A 54 -14.72 7.35 17.25
CA VAL A 54 -13.41 7.99 17.13
C VAL A 54 -13.32 8.75 15.81
N PHE A 55 -12.77 9.95 15.87
CA PHE A 55 -12.55 10.82 14.71
C PHE A 55 -11.06 10.96 14.41
N GLU A 56 -10.71 10.88 13.14
CA GLU A 56 -9.35 11.09 12.65
C GLU A 56 -9.37 12.09 11.50
N PHE A 57 -8.53 13.10 11.57
CA PHE A 57 -8.35 14.13 10.55
C PHE A 57 -6.91 14.06 10.04
N SER A 58 -6.73 14.08 8.73
CA SER A 58 -5.41 14.21 8.13
C SER A 58 -5.40 15.30 7.07
N ALA A 59 -4.25 15.97 6.95
CA ALA A 59 -3.99 16.93 5.89
C ALA A 59 -2.55 16.77 5.41
N ASP A 60 -2.37 16.63 4.11
CA ASP A 60 -1.08 16.57 3.45
C ASP A 60 -0.96 17.77 2.49
N PHE A 61 0.13 18.50 2.62
CA PHE A 61 0.44 19.66 1.81
C PHE A 61 1.71 19.43 1.02
N ASN A 62 1.66 19.65 -0.28
CA ASN A 62 2.79 19.63 -1.21
C ASN A 62 3.63 18.34 -1.16
N ASP A 63 2.98 17.20 -0.92
CA ASP A 63 3.60 15.89 -0.88
C ASP A 63 4.13 15.49 -2.27
N ARG A 64 3.47 15.97 -3.32
CA ARG A 64 3.84 15.75 -4.72
C ARG A 64 3.39 16.92 -5.61
N ALA A 65 3.93 16.99 -6.82
CA ALA A 65 3.46 17.95 -7.81
C ALA A 65 2.04 17.60 -8.26
N ALA A 66 1.20 18.61 -8.37
CA ALA A 66 -0.04 18.47 -9.10
C ALA A 66 0.28 18.51 -10.60
N VAL A 67 -0.19 17.52 -11.36
CA VAL A 67 0.04 17.40 -12.80
C VAL A 67 -1.30 17.45 -13.51
N GLN A 68 -1.43 18.36 -14.46
CA GLN A 68 -2.56 18.40 -15.36
C GLN A 68 -2.21 17.67 -16.65
N TYR A 69 -3.08 16.78 -17.08
CA TYR A 69 -2.90 16.04 -18.32
C TYR A 69 -3.83 16.53 -19.42
N GLN A 70 -3.28 16.66 -20.61
CA GLN A 70 -4.04 16.94 -21.83
C GLN A 70 -4.03 15.70 -22.71
N ARG A 71 -5.21 15.28 -23.11
CA ARG A 71 -5.42 14.19 -24.05
C ARG A 71 -5.66 14.76 -25.44
N ARG A 72 -4.87 14.32 -26.42
CA ARG A 72 -5.13 14.58 -27.82
C ARG A 72 -5.50 13.29 -28.52
N LYS A 73 -6.65 13.24 -29.14
CA LYS A 73 -7.06 12.15 -30.03
C LYS A 73 -6.77 12.55 -31.45
N ALA A 74 -5.96 11.76 -32.16
CA ALA A 74 -5.83 11.84 -33.59
C ALA A 74 -6.56 10.62 -34.19
N VAL A 75 -7.55 10.88 -35.05
CA VAL A 75 -8.28 9.84 -35.77
C VAL A 75 -7.87 9.96 -37.22
N SER A 76 -7.22 8.93 -37.77
CA SER A 76 -6.91 8.83 -39.18
C SER A 76 -7.30 7.44 -39.67
N GLY A 77 -8.44 7.33 -40.34
CA GLY A 77 -9.00 6.04 -40.79
C GLY A 77 -9.31 5.08 -39.66
N SER A 78 -8.78 3.86 -39.74
CA SER A 78 -8.94 2.81 -38.70
C SER A 78 -7.98 2.96 -37.51
N TYR A 79 -7.07 3.91 -37.56
CA TYR A 79 -6.07 4.13 -36.51
C TYR A 79 -6.53 5.23 -35.56
N HIS A 80 -6.60 4.88 -34.27
CA HIS A 80 -6.81 5.84 -33.19
C HIS A 80 -5.48 6.01 -32.45
N ALA A 81 -4.81 7.14 -32.68
CA ALA A 81 -3.68 7.52 -31.89
C ALA A 81 -4.10 8.49 -30.78
N GLU A 82 -3.74 8.18 -29.56
CA GLU A 82 -3.97 9.03 -28.40
C GLU A 82 -2.62 9.47 -27.85
N SER A 83 -2.39 10.75 -27.74
CA SER A 83 -1.23 11.29 -27.03
C SER A 83 -1.69 11.94 -25.73
N VAL A 84 -0.93 11.68 -24.67
CA VAL A 84 -1.16 12.29 -23.36
C VAL A 84 0.06 13.12 -23.02
N THR A 85 -0.16 14.41 -22.80
CA THR A 85 0.89 15.34 -22.38
C THR A 85 0.59 15.80 -20.97
N GLY A 86 1.52 15.62 -20.04
CA GLY A 86 1.42 16.10 -18.67
C GLY A 86 2.05 17.49 -18.55
N THR A 87 1.33 18.42 -17.94
CA THR A 87 1.85 19.73 -17.57
C THR A 87 1.86 19.86 -16.06
N LEU A 88 3.00 20.19 -15.47
CA LEU A 88 3.11 20.44 -14.05
C LEU A 88 2.38 21.75 -13.71
N LEU A 89 1.49 21.68 -12.75
CA LEU A 89 0.87 22.86 -12.17
C LEU A 89 1.80 23.44 -11.10
N ASN A 90 1.95 24.76 -11.08
CA ASN A 90 2.66 25.46 -10.01
C ASN A 90 1.90 25.48 -8.68
N THR A 91 0.77 24.78 -8.60
CA THR A 91 -0.02 24.65 -7.38
C THR A 91 0.48 23.47 -6.56
N PRO A 92 0.65 23.65 -5.24
CA PRO A 92 0.99 22.54 -4.36
C PRO A 92 -0.12 21.50 -4.34
N SER A 93 0.24 20.23 -4.14
CA SER A 93 -0.75 19.19 -3.88
C SER A 93 -1.36 19.39 -2.50
N LEU A 94 -2.67 19.25 -2.42
CA LEU A 94 -3.44 19.32 -1.20
C LEU A 94 -4.28 18.06 -1.09
N LYS A 95 -4.19 17.37 0.05
CA LYS A 95 -5.05 16.23 0.36
C LYS A 95 -5.55 16.37 1.78
N GLY A 96 -6.85 16.30 1.95
CA GLY A 96 -7.49 16.28 3.26
C GLY A 96 -8.34 15.03 3.42
N SER A 97 -8.38 14.44 4.61
CA SER A 97 -9.32 13.38 4.91
C SER A 97 -9.91 13.48 6.30
N VAL A 98 -11.15 13.03 6.42
CA VAL A 98 -11.85 12.84 7.69
C VAL A 98 -12.30 11.39 7.75
N LYS A 99 -11.90 10.69 8.81
CA LYS A 99 -12.28 9.30 9.06
C LYS A 99 -13.01 9.20 10.39
N VAL A 100 -14.09 8.45 10.39
CA VAL A 100 -14.87 8.12 11.58
C VAL A 100 -14.93 6.60 11.71
N TYR A 101 -14.65 6.06 12.88
CA TYR A 101 -14.73 4.63 13.11
C TYR A 101 -15.18 4.28 14.52
N VAL A 102 -15.76 3.10 14.67
CA VAL A 102 -16.30 2.59 15.93
C VAL A 102 -15.59 1.30 16.31
N PRO A 103 -14.63 1.33 17.25
CA PRO A 103 -13.89 0.14 17.67
C PRO A 103 -14.69 -0.68 18.68
N LEU A 104 -15.50 -1.63 18.21
CA LEU A 104 -16.23 -2.56 19.06
C LEU A 104 -15.31 -3.69 19.50
N SER A 105 -15.08 -3.86 20.80
CA SER A 105 -14.23 -4.90 21.36
C SER A 105 -15.07 -5.90 22.16
N PHE A 106 -14.86 -7.19 21.86
CA PHE A 106 -15.52 -8.33 22.49
C PHE A 106 -14.51 -9.32 23.09
N SER A 107 -13.33 -8.82 23.44
CA SER A 107 -12.19 -9.64 23.87
C SER A 107 -12.47 -10.35 25.18
N SER A 108 -12.19 -11.66 25.25
CA SER A 108 -12.35 -12.47 26.46
C SER A 108 -11.54 -13.78 26.37
N GLY A 109 -11.12 -14.31 27.51
CA GLY A 109 -10.52 -15.65 27.60
C GLY A 109 -9.25 -15.87 26.76
N GLY A 110 -8.38 -14.84 26.63
CA GLY A 110 -7.16 -14.91 25.83
C GLY A 110 -7.42 -14.75 24.31
N TRP A 111 -8.61 -14.34 23.93
CA TRP A 111 -8.98 -14.00 22.57
C TRP A 111 -9.23 -12.51 22.43
N SER A 112 -8.54 -11.90 21.46
CA SER A 112 -8.84 -10.55 21.00
C SER A 112 -9.86 -10.62 19.87
N ARG A 113 -11.04 -10.03 20.10
CA ARG A 113 -12.13 -10.01 19.14
C ARG A 113 -12.62 -8.59 18.95
N GLY A 114 -12.87 -8.20 17.74
CA GLY A 114 -13.38 -6.87 17.46
C GLY A 114 -14.08 -6.75 16.13
N LEU A 115 -14.86 -5.71 16.03
CA LEU A 115 -15.51 -5.26 14.80
C LEU A 115 -15.30 -3.76 14.68
N VAL A 116 -14.80 -3.30 13.55
CA VAL A 116 -14.47 -1.89 13.34
C VAL A 116 -15.09 -1.41 12.01
N PRO A 117 -16.33 -0.95 12.02
CA PRO A 117 -16.87 -0.20 10.91
C PRO A 117 -16.21 1.17 10.83
N GLN A 118 -15.90 1.61 9.61
CA GLN A 118 -15.30 2.91 9.37
C GLN A 118 -15.81 3.56 8.09
N LEU A 119 -15.84 4.88 8.12
CA LEU A 119 -16.17 5.75 7.00
C LEU A 119 -15.10 6.82 6.88
N ARG A 120 -14.57 7.03 5.67
CA ARG A 120 -13.60 8.08 5.38
C ARG A 120 -14.05 8.90 4.18
N TYR A 121 -13.98 10.20 4.31
CA TYR A 121 -14.10 11.13 3.22
C TYR A 121 -12.74 11.71 2.91
N THR A 122 -12.38 11.77 1.63
CA THR A 122 -11.11 12.35 1.15
C THR A 122 -11.38 13.36 0.06
N ILE A 123 -10.66 14.49 0.13
CA ILE A 123 -10.62 15.51 -0.90
C ILE A 123 -9.17 15.77 -1.29
N CYS A 124 -8.86 15.85 -2.58
CA CYS A 124 -7.53 16.19 -3.06
C CYS A 124 -7.59 16.90 -4.41
N ASN A 125 -6.59 17.76 -4.67
CA ASN A 125 -6.39 18.40 -5.97
C ASN A 125 -5.38 17.65 -6.85
N ASP A 126 -4.78 16.58 -6.35
CA ASP A 126 -3.85 15.76 -7.09
C ASP A 126 -4.61 14.68 -7.87
N LEU A 127 -4.79 14.93 -9.14
CA LEU A 127 -5.58 14.08 -10.03
C LEU A 127 -4.82 12.84 -10.50
N TYR A 128 -3.48 12.84 -10.41
CA TYR A 128 -2.67 11.77 -10.96
C TYR A 128 -1.60 11.25 -10.02
N ASP A 129 -1.46 9.95 -10.03
CA ASP A 129 -0.28 9.27 -9.49
C ASP A 129 0.84 9.32 -10.54
N LYS A 130 2.09 9.47 -10.10
CA LYS A 130 3.32 9.37 -10.89
C LYS A 130 3.29 8.21 -11.89
N SER A 131 2.66 7.14 -11.48
CA SER A 131 2.55 5.91 -12.25
C SER A 131 1.77 6.03 -13.55
N LEU A 132 0.99 7.06 -13.77
CA LEU A 132 0.15 7.19 -14.97
C LEU A 132 0.84 7.89 -16.14
N THR A 133 2.07 8.37 -15.97
CA THR A 133 2.67 9.34 -16.88
C THR A 133 3.43 8.81 -18.08
N THR A 134 3.84 7.56 -18.17
CA THR A 134 4.93 7.28 -19.13
C THR A 134 4.93 5.98 -19.86
N VAL A 135 3.88 5.20 -19.91
CA VAL A 135 3.99 3.93 -20.63
C VAL A 135 2.93 3.76 -21.70
N SER A 136 3.29 4.05 -22.94
CA SER A 136 2.60 3.51 -24.12
C SER A 136 3.10 2.10 -24.36
N PHE A 137 2.30 1.09 -24.08
CA PHE A 137 2.59 -0.27 -24.51
C PHE A 137 1.84 -0.55 -25.81
N ASP A 138 2.56 -0.72 -26.90
CA ASP A 138 2.04 -1.30 -28.10
C ASP A 138 2.03 -2.83 -27.94
N GLY A 139 0.88 -3.39 -27.55
CA GLY A 139 0.78 -4.84 -27.47
C GLY A 139 -0.51 -5.37 -26.86
N ASN A 140 -0.85 -6.57 -27.27
CA ASN A 140 -1.87 -7.38 -26.61
C ASN A 140 -1.22 -8.16 -25.48
N PHE A 141 -1.61 -7.89 -24.26
CA PHE A 141 -1.21 -8.66 -23.09
C PHE A 141 -2.30 -9.64 -22.74
N SER A 142 -2.06 -10.94 -22.93
CA SER A 142 -3.08 -12.01 -22.74
C SER A 142 -4.42 -11.74 -23.44
N GLY A 143 -4.36 -11.29 -24.70
CA GLY A 143 -5.57 -10.97 -25.46
C GLY A 143 -6.29 -9.67 -25.04
N THR A 144 -5.78 -8.99 -24.04
CA THR A 144 -6.31 -7.70 -23.58
C THR A 144 -5.52 -6.57 -24.23
N LYS A 145 -6.20 -5.67 -24.92
CA LYS A 145 -5.58 -4.40 -25.31
C LYS A 145 -5.23 -3.65 -24.04
N ILE A 146 -3.94 -3.35 -23.86
CA ILE A 146 -3.49 -2.46 -22.80
C ILE A 146 -4.11 -1.10 -23.11
N PRO A 147 -5.02 -0.58 -22.26
CA PRO A 147 -5.55 0.75 -22.52
C PRO A 147 -4.40 1.72 -22.44
N HIS A 148 -4.19 2.50 -23.49
CA HIS A 148 -3.33 3.67 -23.41
C HIS A 148 -3.80 4.49 -22.21
N VAL A 149 -2.84 5.02 -21.45
CA VAL A 149 -3.15 5.90 -20.33
C VAL A 149 -4.06 7.01 -20.81
N VAL A 150 -5.24 7.04 -20.27
CA VAL A 150 -6.24 8.00 -20.63
C VAL A 150 -6.07 9.21 -19.71
N GLY A 151 -5.44 10.26 -20.19
CA GLY A 151 -5.48 11.56 -19.55
C GLY A 151 -6.72 12.32 -20.04
N TYR A 152 -7.38 13.03 -19.17
CA TYR A 152 -8.48 13.92 -19.52
C TYR A 152 -8.00 15.36 -19.47
N GLU A 153 -8.48 16.16 -20.40
CA GLU A 153 -8.38 17.60 -20.32
C GLU A 153 -9.33 18.07 -19.22
N SER A 154 -8.81 18.50 -18.09
CA SER A 154 -9.60 19.23 -17.11
C SER A 154 -9.19 20.68 -17.18
N GLY A 155 -10.07 21.51 -17.68
CA GLY A 155 -9.83 22.97 -17.82
C GLY A 155 -9.80 23.72 -16.48
N ASP A 156 -10.24 23.11 -15.38
CA ASP A 156 -10.37 23.74 -14.08
C ASP A 156 -9.76 22.90 -12.97
N ASN A 157 -9.32 23.53 -11.89
CA ASN A 157 -8.87 22.92 -10.65
C ASN A 157 -10.01 22.10 -10.02
N VAL A 158 -10.20 20.86 -10.47
CA VAL A 158 -11.24 19.99 -9.95
C VAL A 158 -10.69 19.21 -8.76
N TYR A 159 -11.24 19.47 -7.59
CA TYR A 159 -10.99 18.64 -6.41
C TYR A 159 -11.66 17.29 -6.58
N MET A 160 -10.86 16.25 -6.47
CA MET A 160 -11.35 14.88 -6.45
C MET A 160 -11.88 14.56 -5.06
N GLN A 161 -13.11 14.06 -5.00
CA GLN A 161 -13.78 13.71 -3.75
C GLN A 161 -14.17 12.24 -3.75
N THR A 162 -13.81 11.54 -2.68
CA THR A 162 -14.09 10.12 -2.52
C THR A 162 -14.65 9.81 -1.15
N VAL A 163 -15.54 8.83 -1.08
CA VAL A 163 -15.99 8.22 0.17
C VAL A 163 -15.54 6.77 0.20
N HIS A 164 -14.95 6.38 1.29
CA HIS A 164 -14.56 5.01 1.56
C HIS A 164 -15.30 4.49 2.78
N ALA A 165 -16.02 3.39 2.61
CA ALA A 165 -16.65 2.66 3.70
C ALA A 165 -16.01 1.29 3.82
N SER A 166 -15.63 0.87 5.03
CA SER A 166 -15.17 -0.50 5.26
C SER A 166 -15.60 -1.02 6.63
N ILE A 167 -15.57 -2.33 6.74
CA ILE A 167 -15.81 -3.06 7.97
C ILE A 167 -14.71 -4.10 8.16
N ARG A 168 -14.05 -4.06 9.29
CA ARG A 168 -13.03 -5.01 9.69
C ARG A 168 -13.50 -5.81 10.89
N GLY A 169 -13.43 -7.14 10.79
CA GLY A 169 -13.71 -8.05 11.90
C GLY A 169 -12.53 -8.97 12.15
N TYR A 170 -12.28 -9.30 13.41
CA TYR A 170 -11.22 -10.23 13.77
C TYR A 170 -11.54 -11.01 15.04
N SER A 171 -11.02 -12.23 15.10
CA SER A 171 -10.99 -13.09 16.28
C SER A 171 -9.65 -13.82 16.30
N VAL A 172 -8.76 -13.37 17.17
CA VAL A 172 -7.37 -13.81 17.20
C VAL A 172 -6.99 -14.19 18.62
N ARG A 173 -6.35 -15.34 18.79
CA ARG A 173 -5.81 -15.76 20.08
C ARG A 173 -4.54 -14.96 20.38
N ASN A 174 -4.38 -14.52 21.63
CA ASN A 174 -3.19 -13.76 22.03
C ASN A 174 -1.91 -14.54 21.73
N VAL A 175 -0.90 -13.81 21.28
CA VAL A 175 0.41 -14.38 20.93
C VAL A 175 1.15 -14.77 22.21
N PRO A 176 1.74 -15.96 22.29
CA PRO A 176 2.71 -16.29 23.34
C PRO A 176 3.91 -15.34 23.27
N SER A 177 4.52 -15.02 24.42
CA SER A 177 5.68 -14.10 24.48
C SER A 177 6.86 -14.50 23.58
N SER A 178 7.00 -15.81 23.32
CA SER A 178 8.06 -16.38 22.47
C SER A 178 7.64 -16.62 21.01
N GLY A 179 6.38 -16.35 20.65
CA GLY A 179 5.86 -16.57 19.31
C GLY A 179 5.76 -15.30 18.51
N THR A 180 5.81 -15.43 17.19
CA THR A 180 5.61 -14.31 16.25
C THR A 180 4.16 -14.16 15.85
N TYR A 181 3.51 -15.27 15.53
CA TYR A 181 2.11 -15.29 15.11
C TYR A 181 1.21 -15.90 16.17
N PRO A 182 -0.04 -15.44 16.25
CA PRO A 182 -1.07 -16.13 17.00
C PRO A 182 -1.17 -17.59 16.57
N ARG A 183 -1.41 -18.50 17.52
CA ARG A 183 -1.60 -19.93 17.18
C ARG A 183 -2.85 -20.18 16.35
N TYR A 184 -3.91 -19.40 16.63
CA TYR A 184 -5.18 -19.46 15.92
C TYR A 184 -5.75 -18.07 15.77
N GLY A 185 -6.35 -17.83 14.66
CA GLY A 185 -7.06 -16.58 14.46
C GLY A 185 -7.52 -16.42 13.04
N ILE A 186 -8.53 -15.59 12.88
CA ILE A 186 -9.04 -15.17 11.59
C ILE A 186 -9.40 -13.69 11.67
N GLY A 187 -9.16 -12.98 10.59
CA GLY A 187 -9.66 -11.62 10.43
C GLY A 187 -9.96 -11.34 8.98
N ALA A 188 -10.91 -10.45 8.77
CA ALA A 188 -11.30 -10.02 7.44
C ALA A 188 -11.68 -8.55 7.45
N GLU A 189 -11.43 -7.88 6.34
CA GLU A 189 -11.87 -6.52 6.05
C GLU A 189 -12.47 -6.50 4.65
N ALA A 190 -13.61 -5.85 4.52
CA ALA A 190 -14.23 -5.55 3.24
C ALA A 190 -14.46 -4.06 3.13
N GLY A 191 -14.18 -3.48 1.98
CA GLY A 191 -14.34 -2.04 1.79
C GLY A 191 -14.77 -1.69 0.36
N TYR A 192 -15.42 -0.56 0.27
CA TYR A 192 -15.87 0.04 -0.96
C TYR A 192 -15.47 1.52 -1.00
N SER A 193 -14.84 1.92 -2.09
CA SER A 193 -14.50 3.31 -2.37
C SER A 193 -15.36 3.82 -3.51
N ALA A 194 -16.11 4.88 -3.27
CA ALA A 194 -16.93 5.55 -4.25
C ALA A 194 -16.39 6.94 -4.56
N ARG A 195 -16.43 7.32 -5.82
CA ARG A 195 -16.29 8.73 -6.22
C ARG A 195 -17.61 9.47 -5.98
N ILE A 196 -17.56 10.64 -5.35
CA ILE A 196 -18.77 11.45 -5.12
C ILE A 196 -18.96 12.47 -6.24
N ARG A 197 -17.89 13.13 -6.66
CA ARG A 197 -17.93 14.16 -7.68
C ARG A 197 -16.90 13.88 -8.74
N LEU A 198 -17.41 13.95 -9.97
CA LEU A 198 -16.75 14.02 -11.24
C LEU A 198 -15.22 13.96 -11.22
N SER A 199 -14.74 12.77 -11.37
CA SER A 199 -13.50 12.63 -12.07
C SER A 199 -13.63 11.32 -12.83
N ASP A 200 -13.72 11.38 -14.13
CA ASP A 200 -13.57 10.21 -14.99
C ASP A 200 -12.20 9.56 -14.83
N MET A 201 -11.34 10.17 -14.03
CA MET A 201 -9.99 9.75 -13.70
C MET A 201 -9.88 8.91 -12.44
N PHE A 202 -10.96 8.83 -11.66
CA PHE A 202 -11.00 8.05 -10.44
C PHE A 202 -11.98 6.89 -10.59
N SER A 203 -11.52 5.68 -10.33
CA SER A 203 -12.36 4.49 -10.36
C SER A 203 -12.87 4.16 -8.98
N SER A 204 -14.17 3.93 -8.89
CA SER A 204 -14.74 3.24 -7.73
C SER A 204 -14.15 1.82 -7.65
N SER A 205 -13.94 1.33 -6.45
CA SER A 205 -13.36 0.01 -6.23
C SER A 205 -13.96 -0.68 -5.02
N VAL A 206 -14.00 -2.00 -5.07
CA VAL A 206 -14.33 -2.86 -3.93
C VAL A 206 -13.12 -3.75 -3.63
N TYR A 207 -12.85 -3.98 -2.35
CA TYR A 207 -11.81 -4.90 -1.95
C TYR A 207 -12.24 -5.81 -0.80
N PHE A 208 -11.55 -6.92 -0.74
CA PHE A 208 -11.59 -7.84 0.39
C PHE A 208 -10.16 -8.18 0.80
N TYR A 209 -9.92 -8.16 2.10
CA TYR A 209 -8.69 -8.58 2.73
C TYR A 209 -9.01 -9.56 3.83
N GLY A 210 -8.48 -10.77 3.76
CA GLY A 210 -8.65 -11.79 4.77
C GLY A 210 -7.30 -12.37 5.19
N TYR A 211 -7.19 -12.77 6.46
CA TYR A 211 -6.03 -13.47 6.96
C TYR A 211 -6.44 -14.53 7.99
N GLY A 212 -5.63 -15.56 8.06
CA GLY A 212 -5.79 -16.64 9.03
C GLY A 212 -4.45 -17.06 9.63
N TYR A 213 -4.47 -17.46 10.90
CA TYR A 213 -3.33 -17.99 11.61
C TYR A 213 -3.56 -19.44 11.97
N LEU A 214 -2.56 -20.26 11.72
CA LEU A 214 -2.52 -21.68 12.05
C LEU A 214 -1.26 -21.98 12.86
N PRO A 215 -1.31 -22.98 13.76
CA PRO A 215 -0.13 -23.40 14.52
C PRO A 215 0.93 -24.01 13.60
N GLY A 216 2.19 -23.78 13.90
CA GLY A 216 3.30 -24.48 13.30
C GLY A 216 3.58 -25.83 13.96
N PHE A 217 4.70 -26.45 13.57
CA PHE A 217 5.14 -27.73 14.11
C PHE A 217 5.54 -27.66 15.59
N THR A 218 5.98 -26.47 16.04
CA THR A 218 6.32 -26.23 17.45
C THR A 218 5.41 -25.15 18.05
N LEU A 219 5.50 -24.98 19.38
CA LEU A 219 4.68 -23.99 20.09
C LEU A 219 4.98 -22.53 19.70
N THR A 220 6.20 -22.27 19.24
CA THR A 220 6.67 -20.93 18.88
C THR A 220 6.52 -20.61 17.40
N GLN A 221 6.36 -21.61 16.57
CA GLN A 221 6.17 -21.46 15.12
C GLN A 221 4.70 -21.21 14.76
N GLY A 222 4.48 -20.52 13.66
CA GLY A 222 3.13 -20.23 13.18
C GLY A 222 3.08 -19.99 11.68
N LEU A 223 1.94 -20.33 11.09
CA LEU A 223 1.62 -20.08 9.68
C LEU A 223 0.59 -18.98 9.59
N LYS A 224 0.88 -17.96 8.78
CA LYS A 224 -0.07 -16.92 8.40
C LYS A 224 -0.43 -17.08 6.93
N LEU A 225 -1.70 -17.19 6.65
CA LEU A 225 -2.25 -17.18 5.30
C LEU A 225 -3.00 -15.86 5.09
N THR A 226 -2.82 -15.26 3.91
CA THR A 226 -3.50 -14.00 3.58
C THR A 226 -4.08 -14.07 2.18
N ALA A 227 -5.28 -13.55 2.02
CA ALA A 227 -5.94 -13.37 0.74
C ALA A 227 -6.36 -11.92 0.57
N LYS A 228 -5.99 -11.30 -0.55
CA LYS A 228 -6.35 -9.93 -0.91
C LYS A 228 -7.00 -9.96 -2.27
N TYR A 229 -8.20 -9.42 -2.37
CA TYR A 229 -8.92 -9.25 -3.62
C TYR A 229 -9.32 -7.80 -3.81
N GLN A 230 -9.19 -7.28 -5.02
CA GLN A 230 -9.67 -5.95 -5.38
C GLN A 230 -10.26 -5.98 -6.78
N HIS A 231 -11.42 -5.39 -6.91
CA HIS A 231 -12.05 -5.12 -8.19
C HIS A 231 -12.17 -3.61 -8.39
N GLN A 232 -11.75 -3.15 -9.57
CA GLN A 232 -11.85 -1.77 -10.00
C GLN A 232 -12.89 -1.69 -11.13
N PHE A 233 -13.84 -0.78 -11.00
CA PHE A 233 -14.96 -0.70 -11.97
C PHE A 233 -14.51 -0.13 -13.31
N GLU A 234 -13.56 0.81 -13.32
CA GLU A 234 -12.96 1.35 -14.54
C GLU A 234 -11.45 1.04 -14.58
N ALA A 235 -10.93 0.75 -15.77
CA ALA A 235 -9.50 0.50 -15.97
C ALA A 235 -8.73 1.81 -16.26
N GLY A 236 -7.44 1.83 -15.95
CA GLY A 236 -6.52 2.91 -16.34
C GLY A 236 -6.67 4.22 -15.57
N VAL A 237 -7.39 4.23 -14.46
CA VAL A 237 -7.62 5.42 -13.65
C VAL A 237 -7.15 5.23 -12.21
N LYS A 238 -6.97 6.32 -11.48
CA LYS A 238 -6.52 6.32 -10.09
C LYS A 238 -7.49 5.57 -9.18
N ARG A 239 -6.96 4.90 -8.17
CA ARG A 239 -7.71 4.19 -7.13
C ARG A 239 -7.48 4.84 -5.77
N GLU A 240 -8.54 4.97 -5.02
CA GLU A 240 -8.44 5.26 -3.59
C GLU A 240 -8.35 3.93 -2.82
N ASN A 241 -7.61 3.93 -1.72
CA ASN A 241 -7.45 2.77 -0.83
C ASN A 241 -7.03 1.48 -1.56
N SER A 242 -6.06 1.60 -2.45
CA SER A 242 -5.47 0.44 -3.12
C SER A 242 -4.75 -0.45 -2.10
N ILE A 243 -5.13 -1.72 -2.05
CA ILE A 243 -4.39 -2.73 -1.29
C ILE A 243 -3.13 -3.07 -2.07
N SER A 244 -1.95 -3.16 -1.40
CA SER A 244 -0.74 -3.62 -2.08
C SER A 244 -0.93 -5.01 -2.68
N MET A 245 -0.79 -5.12 -3.99
CA MET A 245 -1.09 -6.34 -4.74
C MET A 245 0.13 -7.08 -5.23
N VAL A 246 1.24 -6.38 -5.52
CA VAL A 246 2.42 -7.05 -6.05
C VAL A 246 3.04 -8.01 -5.04
N PRO A 247 3.57 -9.16 -5.49
CA PRO A 247 4.39 -10.03 -4.65
C PRO A 247 5.61 -9.29 -4.10
N ARG A 248 6.11 -9.70 -2.92
CA ARG A 248 7.18 -8.99 -2.20
C ARG A 248 8.45 -8.78 -3.02
N GLY A 249 8.87 -9.79 -3.75
CA GLY A 249 10.06 -9.70 -4.59
C GLY A 249 9.97 -8.74 -5.77
N PHE A 250 8.80 -8.15 -6.02
CA PHE A 250 8.61 -7.10 -7.01
C PHE A 250 8.56 -5.69 -6.38
N SER A 251 8.86 -5.57 -5.10
CA SER A 251 8.89 -4.28 -4.42
C SER A 251 9.90 -3.34 -5.06
N GLY A 252 9.49 -2.09 -5.29
CA GLY A 252 10.34 -1.08 -5.96
C GLY A 252 10.50 -1.25 -7.47
N SER A 253 9.89 -2.27 -8.08
CA SER A 253 9.87 -2.46 -9.54
C SER A 253 8.68 -1.75 -10.19
N ASP A 254 8.70 -1.67 -11.52
CA ASP A 254 7.58 -1.12 -12.31
C ASP A 254 6.36 -2.05 -12.36
N ALA A 255 6.43 -3.23 -11.75
CA ALA A 255 5.38 -4.26 -11.85
C ALA A 255 4.04 -3.79 -11.30
N GLU A 256 4.02 -3.12 -10.14
CA GLU A 256 2.76 -2.61 -9.56
C GLU A 256 2.09 -1.63 -10.50
N TYR A 257 2.87 -0.75 -11.05
CA TYR A 257 2.44 0.25 -12.01
C TYR A 257 1.86 -0.37 -13.27
N PHE A 258 2.61 -1.32 -13.85
CA PHE A 258 2.20 -2.04 -15.04
C PHE A 258 0.85 -2.76 -14.82
N ILE A 259 0.73 -3.51 -13.73
CA ILE A 259 -0.46 -4.27 -13.40
C ILE A 259 -1.66 -3.35 -13.14
N ARG A 260 -1.44 -2.24 -12.44
CA ARG A 260 -2.49 -1.25 -12.14
C ARG A 260 -3.14 -0.69 -13.40
N ASN A 261 -2.36 -0.49 -14.44
CA ASN A 261 -2.85 0.07 -15.70
C ASN A 261 -3.58 -0.93 -16.59
N ILE A 262 -3.23 -2.20 -16.52
CA ILE A 262 -3.78 -3.23 -17.42
C ILE A 262 -4.91 -4.05 -16.80
N SER A 263 -5.16 -3.96 -15.51
CA SER A 263 -6.08 -4.88 -14.85
C SER A 263 -7.10 -4.19 -13.97
N ARG A 264 -8.30 -4.77 -13.93
CA ARG A 264 -9.40 -4.40 -13.03
C ARG A 264 -9.50 -5.32 -11.83
N ASN A 265 -9.15 -6.59 -12.04
CA ASN A 265 -9.26 -7.62 -11.01
C ASN A 265 -7.87 -8.01 -10.54
N HIS A 266 -7.70 -8.06 -9.23
CA HIS A 266 -6.47 -8.50 -8.60
C HIS A 266 -6.80 -9.47 -7.48
N LEU A 267 -6.09 -10.59 -7.43
CA LEU A 267 -6.13 -11.52 -6.30
C LEU A 267 -4.70 -11.85 -5.92
N LYS A 268 -4.35 -11.62 -4.66
CA LYS A 268 -3.06 -12.02 -4.09
C LYS A 268 -3.29 -12.98 -2.93
N LEU A 269 -2.58 -14.09 -2.96
CA LEU A 269 -2.52 -15.07 -1.89
C LEU A 269 -1.11 -15.08 -1.33
N THR A 270 -0.96 -15.09 -0.01
CA THR A 270 0.34 -15.19 0.65
C THR A 270 0.34 -16.25 1.72
N ALA A 271 1.48 -16.89 1.90
CA ALA A 271 1.74 -17.83 2.98
C ALA A 271 3.08 -17.46 3.63
N ASP A 272 3.08 -17.20 4.92
CA ASP A 272 4.24 -16.84 5.73
C ASP A 272 4.38 -17.83 6.87
N TYR A 273 5.54 -18.52 6.97
CA TYR A 273 5.81 -19.45 8.06
C TYR A 273 6.91 -18.91 8.97
N ALA A 274 6.54 -18.48 10.16
CA ALA A 274 7.47 -17.89 11.12
C ALA A 274 8.19 -18.97 11.93
N ILE A 275 9.51 -18.93 11.92
CA ILE A 275 10.41 -19.84 12.64
C ILE A 275 11.32 -19.00 13.53
N PRO A 276 11.00 -18.82 14.81
CA PRO A 276 11.97 -18.24 15.75
C PRO A 276 13.17 -19.17 15.89
N VAL A 277 14.35 -18.68 15.51
CA VAL A 277 15.61 -19.46 15.55
C VAL A 277 16.30 -19.32 16.90
N TRP A 278 16.21 -18.14 17.47
CA TRP A 278 16.74 -17.84 18.77
C TRP A 278 15.65 -17.14 19.59
N VAL A 279 15.37 -17.70 20.76
CA VAL A 279 14.44 -17.13 21.74
C VAL A 279 15.22 -16.87 23.00
N GLY A 280 15.86 -15.75 23.06
CA GLY A 280 16.68 -15.36 24.22
C GLY A 280 17.09 -13.89 24.11
N ASP A 281 16.96 -13.21 25.20
CA ASP A 281 17.22 -11.80 25.28
C ASP A 281 18.72 -11.51 25.24
N ILE A 282 19.17 -10.72 24.29
CA ILE A 282 20.54 -10.23 24.20
C ILE A 282 20.57 -8.76 24.59
N SER A 283 21.10 -8.49 25.77
CA SER A 283 21.10 -7.14 26.37
C SER A 283 22.47 -6.44 26.37
N TRP A 284 23.50 -7.04 25.79
CA TRP A 284 24.85 -6.46 25.80
C TRP A 284 24.96 -5.10 25.10
N LEU A 285 24.01 -4.77 24.21
CA LEU A 285 23.88 -3.44 23.59
C LEU A 285 23.02 -2.47 24.41
N SER A 286 22.50 -2.90 25.55
CA SER A 286 21.71 -2.03 26.41
C SER A 286 22.55 -0.84 26.93
N PRO A 287 21.99 0.38 26.96
CA PRO A 287 20.58 0.74 26.69
C PRO A 287 20.26 1.08 25.23
N VAL A 288 21.19 0.92 24.30
CA VAL A 288 21.04 1.36 22.91
C VAL A 288 20.10 0.44 22.10
N ALA A 289 20.23 -0.85 22.33
CA ALA A 289 19.38 -1.85 21.70
C ALA A 289 19.25 -3.11 22.56
N TYR A 290 18.09 -3.74 22.45
CA TYR A 290 17.78 -4.98 23.12
C TYR A 290 17.22 -5.97 22.10
N ILE A 291 17.94 -7.04 21.80
CA ILE A 291 17.52 -8.04 20.80
C ILE A 291 16.67 -9.08 21.50
N LYS A 292 15.39 -9.18 21.12
CA LYS A 292 14.45 -10.16 21.67
C LYS A 292 14.64 -11.54 21.07
N ASN A 293 14.67 -11.63 19.76
CA ASN A 293 14.83 -12.88 19.04
C ASN A 293 15.32 -12.65 17.60
N PHE A 294 15.75 -13.76 16.99
CA PHE A 294 15.96 -13.85 15.54
C PHE A 294 14.89 -14.77 14.96
N GLU A 295 14.41 -14.42 13.79
CA GLU A 295 13.36 -15.13 13.10
C GLU A 295 13.69 -15.33 11.62
N ILE A 296 13.42 -16.53 11.13
CA ILE A 296 13.43 -16.84 9.70
C ILE A 296 11.98 -17.04 9.27
N THR A 297 11.56 -16.31 8.22
CA THR A 297 10.20 -16.42 7.68
C THR A 297 10.26 -16.78 6.20
N PRO A 298 10.30 -18.09 5.83
CA PRO A 298 10.00 -18.50 4.48
C PRO A 298 8.60 -18.06 4.09
N HIS A 299 8.47 -17.60 2.85
CA HIS A 299 7.21 -17.07 2.34
C HIS A 299 6.98 -17.39 0.87
N PHE A 300 5.71 -17.38 0.50
CA PHE A 300 5.26 -17.54 -0.88
C PHE A 300 4.13 -16.58 -1.16
N ASP A 301 4.27 -15.77 -2.19
CA ASP A 301 3.27 -14.84 -2.68
C ASP A 301 2.85 -15.24 -4.08
N TRP A 302 1.57 -15.36 -4.31
CA TRP A 302 1.00 -15.60 -5.63
C TRP A 302 -0.03 -14.53 -5.96
N MET A 303 0.12 -13.91 -7.11
CA MET A 303 -0.78 -12.88 -7.60
C MET A 303 -1.37 -13.30 -8.93
N MET A 304 -2.68 -13.11 -9.06
CA MET A 304 -3.43 -13.22 -10.30
C MET A 304 -4.08 -11.89 -10.63
N PHE A 305 -4.16 -11.56 -11.91
CA PHE A 305 -4.77 -10.31 -12.35
C PHE A 305 -5.37 -10.42 -13.75
N SER A 306 -6.43 -9.65 -14.00
CA SER A 306 -7.07 -9.58 -15.32
C SER A 306 -7.81 -8.27 -15.54
N SER A 307 -8.01 -7.89 -16.78
CA SER A 307 -8.91 -6.80 -17.18
C SER A 307 -10.29 -7.27 -17.60
N GLY A 308 -10.45 -8.57 -17.83
CA GLY A 308 -11.69 -9.22 -18.26
C GLY A 308 -12.55 -9.75 -17.11
N LYS A 309 -13.44 -10.68 -17.43
CA LYS A 309 -14.29 -11.36 -16.44
C LYS A 309 -13.54 -12.44 -15.64
N SER A 310 -12.48 -13.02 -16.22
CA SER A 310 -11.62 -13.98 -15.54
C SER A 310 -10.72 -13.26 -14.53
N ILE A 311 -10.45 -13.88 -13.39
CA ILE A 311 -9.51 -13.36 -12.39
C ILE A 311 -8.08 -13.80 -12.72
N ALA A 312 -7.90 -14.88 -13.46
CA ALA A 312 -6.66 -15.62 -13.58
C ALA A 312 -6.05 -15.61 -15.00
N ASP A 313 -6.24 -14.53 -15.76
CA ASP A 313 -5.64 -14.44 -17.10
C ASP A 313 -4.12 -14.30 -17.06
N ASN A 314 -3.62 -13.66 -16.02
CA ASN A 314 -2.21 -13.37 -15.80
C ASN A 314 -1.80 -13.71 -14.36
N GLY A 315 -0.54 -14.03 -14.17
CA GLY A 315 -0.04 -14.39 -12.85
C GLY A 315 1.44 -14.11 -12.66
N LEU A 316 1.77 -13.73 -11.43
CA LEU A 316 3.13 -13.54 -10.93
C LEU A 316 3.27 -14.26 -9.58
N PHE A 317 4.46 -14.73 -9.26
CA PHE A 317 4.75 -15.25 -7.94
C PHE A 317 6.12 -14.80 -7.46
N SER A 318 6.27 -14.78 -6.13
CA SER A 318 7.54 -14.60 -5.44
C SER A 318 7.66 -15.67 -4.35
N ALA A 319 8.78 -16.36 -4.30
CA ALA A 319 9.09 -17.33 -3.27
C ALA A 319 10.42 -16.95 -2.62
N GLY A 320 10.45 -16.84 -1.31
CA GLY A 320 11.65 -16.35 -0.64
C GLY A 320 11.66 -16.63 0.85
N ALA A 321 12.62 -16.01 1.51
CA ALA A 321 12.71 -16.00 2.97
C ALA A 321 13.26 -14.68 3.46
N SER A 322 12.78 -14.24 4.62
CA SER A 322 13.36 -13.14 5.36
C SER A 322 14.03 -13.65 6.65
N ILE A 323 15.13 -13.00 7.02
CA ILE A 323 15.83 -13.20 8.28
C ILE A 323 15.80 -11.86 9.01
N VAL A 324 15.21 -11.82 10.20
CA VAL A 324 14.93 -10.60 10.93
C VAL A 324 15.39 -10.71 12.37
N ALA A 325 16.02 -9.66 12.88
CA ALA A 325 16.23 -9.46 14.31
C ALA A 325 15.11 -8.58 14.86
N LYS A 326 14.42 -9.03 15.90
CA LYS A 326 13.42 -8.25 16.63
C LYS A 326 14.09 -7.51 17.78
N LEU A 327 13.97 -6.20 17.77
CA LEU A 327 14.61 -5.30 18.70
C LEU A 327 13.55 -4.62 19.57
N ALA A 328 13.87 -4.44 20.84
CA ALA A 328 13.13 -3.57 21.73
C ALA A 328 14.00 -2.39 22.14
N ASN A 329 13.38 -1.28 22.50
CA ASN A 329 14.03 -0.08 23.02
C ASN A 329 15.18 0.44 22.13
N LEU A 330 15.10 0.27 20.81
CA LEU A 330 16.12 0.78 19.91
C LEU A 330 16.24 2.31 20.06
N LEU A 331 17.44 2.78 20.45
CA LEU A 331 17.71 4.20 20.71
C LEU A 331 16.69 4.85 21.68
N TRP A 332 16.32 4.13 22.74
CA TRP A 332 15.30 4.53 23.75
C TRP A 332 13.88 4.73 23.22
N VAL A 333 13.61 4.35 21.98
CA VAL A 333 12.26 4.36 21.44
C VAL A 333 11.46 3.22 22.08
N PRO A 334 10.29 3.49 22.70
CA PRO A 334 9.51 2.48 23.44
C PRO A 334 8.73 1.52 22.54
N PHE A 335 9.06 1.45 21.28
CA PHE A 335 8.43 0.58 20.30
C PHE A 335 9.33 -0.60 19.93
N ASP A 336 8.72 -1.72 19.67
CA ASP A 336 9.42 -2.85 19.07
C ASP A 336 9.70 -2.55 17.60
N CYS A 337 10.88 -2.90 17.15
CA CYS A 337 11.24 -2.79 15.75
C CYS A 337 11.90 -4.09 15.26
N SER A 338 11.91 -4.28 13.97
CA SER A 338 12.56 -5.41 13.33
C SER A 338 13.44 -4.96 12.19
N ILE A 339 14.66 -5.49 12.15
CA ILE A 339 15.65 -5.20 11.11
C ILE A 339 16.12 -6.53 10.52
N GLY A 340 16.18 -6.60 9.20
CA GLY A 340 16.59 -7.83 8.54
C GLY A 340 16.79 -7.70 7.05
N ILE A 341 16.92 -8.85 6.41
CA ILE A 341 17.12 -9.00 4.99
C ILE A 341 16.07 -9.98 4.45
N SER A 342 15.49 -9.67 3.30
CA SER A 342 14.66 -10.58 2.51
C SER A 342 15.37 -10.91 1.20
N ALA A 343 15.27 -12.16 0.80
CA ALA A 343 15.73 -12.64 -0.50
C ALA A 343 14.58 -13.41 -1.17
N ASP A 344 14.27 -13.01 -2.39
CA ASP A 344 13.13 -13.52 -3.14
C ASP A 344 13.51 -13.96 -4.53
N TRP A 345 12.89 -15.01 -5.02
CA TRP A 345 12.93 -15.45 -6.40
C TRP A 345 11.57 -15.19 -7.06
N ASN A 346 11.60 -14.47 -8.16
CA ASN A 346 10.44 -13.98 -8.88
C ASN A 346 10.19 -14.74 -10.18
N GLY A 347 8.93 -14.99 -10.48
CA GLY A 347 8.53 -15.64 -11.71
C GLY A 347 7.02 -15.55 -11.95
N GLY A 348 6.55 -16.38 -12.86
CA GLY A 348 5.13 -16.51 -13.15
C GLY A 348 4.81 -16.59 -14.64
N PRO A 349 3.59 -16.99 -15.00
CA PRO A 349 3.20 -17.14 -16.41
C PRO A 349 3.34 -15.88 -17.24
N THR A 350 3.21 -14.71 -16.63
CA THR A 350 3.29 -13.41 -17.31
C THR A 350 4.62 -12.70 -17.13
N PHE A 351 5.53 -13.21 -16.29
CA PHE A 351 6.81 -12.59 -15.99
C PHE A 351 7.62 -12.23 -17.25
N ASN A 352 7.85 -13.22 -18.12
CA ASN A 352 8.61 -13.01 -19.35
C ASN A 352 7.92 -12.07 -20.35
N LYS A 353 6.59 -12.04 -20.37
CA LYS A 353 5.82 -11.12 -21.20
C LYS A 353 5.98 -9.69 -20.73
N MET A 354 5.90 -9.47 -19.42
CA MET A 354 6.10 -8.14 -18.81
C MET A 354 7.52 -7.62 -19.08
N LYS A 355 8.54 -8.47 -18.89
CA LYS A 355 9.93 -8.11 -19.14
C LYS A 355 10.17 -7.72 -20.62
N LYS A 356 9.58 -8.47 -21.56
CA LYS A 356 9.64 -8.15 -23.00
C LYS A 356 8.88 -6.85 -23.35
N SER A 357 7.89 -6.47 -22.57
CA SER A 357 7.11 -5.23 -22.76
C SER A 357 7.77 -4.00 -22.10
N GLY A 358 9.02 -4.12 -21.66
CA GLY A 358 9.79 -3.00 -21.09
C GLY A 358 9.58 -2.78 -19.59
N CYS A 359 8.92 -3.70 -18.89
CA CYS A 359 8.80 -3.64 -17.43
C CYS A 359 10.15 -4.01 -16.79
N HIS A 360 10.67 -3.17 -15.91
CA HIS A 360 11.92 -3.41 -15.17
C HIS A 360 11.63 -4.34 -13.99
N ILE A 361 11.76 -5.65 -14.23
CA ILE A 361 11.57 -6.70 -13.24
C ILE A 361 12.72 -7.71 -13.33
N ASP A 362 13.19 -8.17 -12.16
CA ASP A 362 14.26 -9.13 -12.04
C ASP A 362 13.79 -10.43 -11.41
N ASN A 363 14.46 -11.54 -11.77
CA ASN A 363 14.18 -12.86 -11.20
C ASN A 363 14.59 -12.99 -9.74
N HIS A 364 15.53 -12.16 -9.29
CA HIS A 364 16.03 -12.16 -7.92
C HIS A 364 15.84 -10.79 -7.31
N TYR A 365 15.41 -10.77 -6.06
CA TYR A 365 15.27 -9.56 -5.27
C TYR A 365 15.95 -9.77 -3.92
N ILE A 366 16.75 -8.79 -3.50
CA ILE A 366 17.29 -8.72 -2.15
C ILE A 366 16.93 -7.36 -1.60
N GLY A 367 16.27 -7.33 -0.47
CA GLY A 367 15.79 -6.11 0.18
C GLY A 367 16.10 -6.07 1.65
N LEU A 368 16.23 -4.87 2.19
CA LEU A 368 16.26 -4.63 3.62
C LEU A 368 14.82 -4.62 4.16
N VAL A 369 14.64 -5.28 5.29
CA VAL A 369 13.39 -5.27 6.05
C VAL A 369 13.59 -4.38 7.26
N PHE A 370 12.76 -3.35 7.38
CA PHE A 370 12.71 -2.51 8.56
C PHE A 370 11.24 -2.23 8.88
N ASN A 371 10.80 -2.65 10.06
CA ASN A 371 9.46 -2.39 10.56
C ASN A 371 9.53 -1.81 11.96
N ILE A 372 8.61 -0.93 12.27
CA ILE A 372 8.36 -0.39 13.61
C ILE A 372 6.94 -0.80 13.98
N ASP A 373 6.80 -1.52 15.08
CA ASP A 373 5.50 -1.89 15.63
C ASP A 373 5.02 -0.75 16.56
N LEU A 374 4.12 0.10 16.05
CA LEU A 374 3.54 1.26 16.72
C LEU A 374 2.24 0.90 17.45
#